data_340f782888e85553cb7d450ca44241d8
#
_entry.id   340f782888e85553cb7d450ca44241d8
#
_cell.length_a   1.000
_cell.length_b   1.000
_cell.length_c   1.000
_cell.angle_alpha   90.00
_cell.angle_beta   90.00
_cell.angle_gamma   90.00
#
_symmetry.space_group_name_H-M   'P 1'
#
loop_
_entity.id
_entity.type
_entity.pdbx_description
1 polymer ?
#
loop_
_entity_poly.entity_id
_entity_poly.type
_entity_poly.pdbx_seq_one_letter_code
_entity_poly.pdbx_strand_id
1 'polypeptide(L)'
;AALPDSVDWREKGCVTEVKYQGSCGASWAFSAVGALEAQLKLKTGKLVSLSAQNLVDCSTEKYGNKGCNGGFMTTAFQYIIDNKGIDSDASYPYKAMDQKCQYDSKYRAATCSKYTELPYGREDVLKEAVANKGPVSVGVDARHPSFFLYRSGVYYEPSCTQNVNHGVLVVGYGDLNGKEYWLVKNSWGHNFGEEGYIRMARNKGNHCGIASFPSYPEILQG
;
A
#
# COMPACT_ATOMS: atom_id res chain seq x y z
N ALA A 1 -16.40 -16.63 -12.27
CA ALA A 1 -16.81 -17.06 -10.94
C ALA A 1 -17.16 -15.87 -10.06
N ALA A 2 -18.08 -16.07 -9.14
CA ALA A 2 -18.44 -15.00 -8.21
C ALA A 2 -17.28 -14.72 -7.24
N LEU A 3 -17.08 -13.44 -6.93
CA LEU A 3 -16.09 -13.05 -5.95
C LEU A 3 -16.62 -13.26 -4.54
N PRO A 4 -15.74 -13.48 -3.55
CA PRO A 4 -16.18 -13.59 -2.15
C PRO A 4 -16.87 -12.31 -1.69
N ASP A 5 -17.78 -12.41 -0.73
CA ASP A 5 -18.43 -11.24 -0.14
C ASP A 5 -17.47 -10.42 0.71
N SER A 6 -16.45 -11.07 1.27
CA SER A 6 -15.42 -10.38 2.06
C SER A 6 -14.08 -11.06 1.85
N VAL A 7 -13.01 -10.27 1.98
CA VAL A 7 -11.63 -10.72 1.86
C VAL A 7 -10.80 -9.98 2.91
N ASP A 8 -9.91 -10.69 3.56
CA ASP A 8 -8.95 -10.09 4.50
C ASP A 8 -7.62 -10.85 4.38
N TRP A 9 -6.66 -10.25 3.69
CA TRP A 9 -5.37 -10.88 3.46
C TRP A 9 -4.55 -11.06 4.74
N ARG A 10 -4.93 -10.38 5.83
CA ARG A 10 -4.28 -10.60 7.13
C ARG A 10 -4.52 -12.01 7.62
N GLU A 11 -5.71 -12.55 7.35
CA GLU A 11 -6.07 -13.92 7.75
C GLU A 11 -5.25 -14.98 7.03
N LYS A 12 -4.68 -14.61 5.89
CA LYS A 12 -3.84 -15.51 5.09
C LYS A 12 -2.36 -15.34 5.38
N GLY A 13 -2.02 -14.52 6.36
CA GLY A 13 -0.64 -14.28 6.75
C GLY A 13 0.17 -13.51 5.72
N CYS A 14 -0.49 -12.68 4.91
CA CYS A 14 0.16 -11.95 3.81
C CYS A 14 0.46 -10.49 4.13
N VAL A 15 0.17 -10.03 5.34
CA VAL A 15 0.31 -8.62 5.70
C VAL A 15 1.21 -8.50 6.93
N THR A 16 2.25 -7.67 6.82
CA THR A 16 3.17 -7.43 7.93
C THR A 16 2.55 -6.47 8.95
N GLU A 17 3.23 -6.26 10.07
CA GLU A 17 2.78 -5.31 11.09
C GLU A 17 2.67 -3.89 10.53
N VAL A 18 1.82 -3.08 11.17
CA VAL A 18 1.62 -1.68 10.79
C VAL A 18 2.88 -0.89 11.12
N LYS A 19 3.33 -0.09 10.16
CA LYS A 19 4.54 0.74 10.30
C LYS A 19 4.16 2.16 10.69
N TYR A 20 5.15 2.92 11.13
CA TYR A 20 4.97 4.33 11.51
C TYR A 20 5.93 5.19 10.68
N GLN A 21 5.37 5.98 9.77
CA GLN A 21 6.19 6.81 8.88
C GLN A 21 6.76 8.06 9.55
N GLY A 22 6.18 8.50 10.65
CA GLY A 22 6.65 9.68 11.37
C GLY A 22 6.43 10.95 10.55
N SER A 23 7.37 11.89 10.65
CA SER A 23 7.29 13.18 9.99
C SER A 23 7.76 13.15 8.52
N CYS A 24 8.06 11.98 8.00
CA CYS A 24 8.50 11.80 6.62
C CYS A 24 7.31 11.38 5.76
N GLY A 25 7.08 12.08 4.66
CA GLY A 25 5.98 11.77 3.73
C GLY A 25 6.25 10.57 2.85
N ALA A 26 6.55 9.42 3.47
CA ALA A 26 6.94 8.19 2.79
C ALA A 26 5.80 7.18 2.66
N SER A 27 4.53 7.63 2.74
CA SER A 27 3.38 6.72 2.62
C SER A 27 3.41 5.92 1.32
N TRP A 28 3.88 6.55 0.23
CA TRP A 28 4.02 5.88 -1.07
C TRP A 28 4.96 4.66 -0.98
N ALA A 29 6.04 4.79 -0.21
CA ALA A 29 7.01 3.71 -0.06
C ALA A 29 6.43 2.57 0.79
N PHE A 30 5.72 2.88 1.87
CA PHE A 30 5.08 1.86 2.69
C PHE A 30 3.97 1.15 1.93
N SER A 31 3.21 1.87 1.13
CA SER A 31 2.18 1.26 0.28
C SER A 31 2.80 0.27 -0.69
N ALA A 32 3.88 0.68 -1.36
CA ALA A 32 4.54 -0.17 -2.35
C ALA A 32 5.13 -1.43 -1.71
N VAL A 33 5.86 -1.29 -0.60
CA VAL A 33 6.46 -2.47 0.05
C VAL A 33 5.37 -3.39 0.59
N GLY A 34 4.27 -2.84 1.10
CA GLY A 34 3.16 -3.65 1.63
C GLY A 34 2.56 -4.55 0.56
N ALA A 35 2.37 -4.02 -0.64
CA ALA A 35 1.84 -4.79 -1.75
C ALA A 35 2.82 -5.90 -2.17
N LEU A 36 4.10 -5.59 -2.21
CA LEU A 36 5.12 -6.57 -2.60
C LEU A 36 5.33 -7.64 -1.52
N GLU A 37 5.22 -7.26 -0.25
CA GLU A 37 5.31 -8.21 0.87
C GLU A 37 4.30 -9.34 0.73
N ALA A 38 3.08 -9.02 0.31
CA ALA A 38 2.04 -10.03 0.11
C ALA A 38 2.42 -10.97 -1.05
N GLN A 39 2.92 -10.43 -2.14
CA GLN A 39 3.33 -11.25 -3.27
C GLN A 39 4.50 -12.15 -2.92
N LEU A 40 5.43 -11.64 -2.11
CA LEU A 40 6.56 -12.44 -1.63
C LEU A 40 6.06 -13.63 -0.80
N LYS A 41 5.12 -13.40 0.11
CA LYS A 41 4.53 -14.46 0.91
C LYS A 41 3.83 -15.50 0.03
N LEU A 42 3.06 -15.04 -0.95
CA LEU A 42 2.36 -15.95 -1.86
C LEU A 42 3.33 -16.78 -2.70
N LYS A 43 4.47 -16.20 -3.07
CA LYS A 43 5.47 -16.85 -3.91
C LYS A 43 6.37 -17.81 -3.13
N THR A 44 6.81 -17.40 -1.93
CA THR A 44 7.86 -18.12 -1.18
C THR A 44 7.36 -18.79 0.09
N GLY A 45 6.17 -18.45 0.55
CA GLY A 45 5.66 -18.93 1.83
C GLY A 45 6.18 -18.15 3.04
N LYS A 46 7.03 -17.15 2.83
CA LYS A 46 7.64 -16.38 3.92
C LYS A 46 7.17 -14.93 3.92
N LEU A 47 6.73 -14.46 5.07
CA LEU A 47 6.33 -13.07 5.26
C LEU A 47 7.51 -12.30 5.81
N VAL A 48 8.01 -11.32 5.03
CA VAL A 48 9.19 -10.52 5.40
C VAL A 48 8.87 -9.06 5.16
N SER A 49 9.12 -8.19 6.14
CA SER A 49 9.00 -6.76 5.95
C SER A 49 10.11 -6.26 5.02
N LEU A 50 9.72 -5.50 4.00
CA LEU A 50 10.63 -4.94 3.01
C LEU A 50 10.97 -3.50 3.35
N SER A 51 12.11 -3.01 2.85
CA SER A 51 12.64 -1.71 3.25
C SER A 51 11.97 -0.54 2.53
N ALA A 52 11.12 0.20 3.24
CA ALA A 52 10.60 1.47 2.74
C ALA A 52 11.73 2.50 2.60
N GLN A 53 12.72 2.47 3.49
CA GLN A 53 13.87 3.37 3.43
C GLN A 53 14.66 3.17 2.14
N ASN A 54 14.79 1.93 1.69
CA ASN A 54 15.43 1.62 0.41
C ASN A 54 14.77 2.41 -0.75
N LEU A 55 13.44 2.48 -0.74
CA LEU A 55 12.71 3.25 -1.75
C LEU A 55 12.91 4.75 -1.57
N VAL A 56 12.82 5.24 -0.35
CA VAL A 56 13.01 6.67 -0.06
C VAL A 56 14.37 7.15 -0.55
N ASP A 57 15.41 6.37 -0.31
CA ASP A 57 16.79 6.74 -0.62
C ASP A 57 17.19 6.50 -2.07
N CYS A 58 16.62 5.49 -2.70
CA CYS A 58 17.13 5.01 -3.99
C CYS A 58 16.17 5.24 -5.16
N SER A 59 14.85 5.19 -4.92
CA SER A 59 13.84 5.42 -5.96
C SER A 59 13.53 6.92 -5.98
N THR A 60 14.42 7.70 -6.60
CA THR A 60 14.42 9.15 -6.47
C THR A 60 14.04 9.88 -7.77
N GLU A 61 14.81 10.87 -8.19
CA GLU A 61 14.46 11.75 -9.30
C GLU A 61 14.17 11.03 -10.61
N LYS A 62 14.93 10.00 -10.93
CA LYS A 62 14.70 9.20 -12.14
C LYS A 62 13.29 8.62 -12.17
N TYR A 63 12.71 8.39 -11.01
CA TYR A 63 11.38 7.78 -10.86
C TYR A 63 10.32 8.80 -10.50
N GLY A 64 10.67 10.09 -10.51
CA GLY A 64 9.73 11.14 -10.16
C GLY A 64 9.37 11.19 -8.69
N ASN A 65 10.16 10.55 -7.84
CA ASN A 65 9.91 10.49 -6.40
C ASN A 65 10.81 11.46 -5.66
N LYS A 66 10.31 11.96 -4.53
CA LYS A 66 10.95 12.98 -3.73
C LYS A 66 11.18 12.56 -2.28
N GLY A 67 11.34 11.27 -2.04
CA GLY A 67 11.63 10.75 -0.71
C GLY A 67 10.57 11.13 0.31
N CYS A 68 10.98 11.85 1.34
CA CYS A 68 10.06 12.30 2.40
C CYS A 68 9.06 13.37 1.95
N ASN A 69 9.23 13.91 0.75
CA ASN A 69 8.32 14.90 0.17
C ASN A 69 7.33 14.29 -0.82
N GLY A 70 7.23 12.96 -0.85
CA GLY A 70 6.23 12.27 -1.66
C GLY A 70 6.80 11.44 -2.79
N GLY A 71 5.96 10.60 -3.35
CA GLY A 71 6.33 9.74 -4.46
C GLY A 71 5.14 8.92 -4.95
N PHE A 72 5.43 7.99 -5.85
CA PHE A 72 4.41 7.15 -6.51
C PHE A 72 4.72 5.68 -6.31
N MET A 73 3.69 4.89 -6.07
CA MET A 73 3.85 3.45 -5.90
C MET A 73 4.29 2.76 -7.19
N THR A 74 3.72 3.19 -8.32
CA THR A 74 4.05 2.58 -9.62
C THR A 74 5.52 2.73 -9.97
N THR A 75 6.09 3.93 -9.78
CA THR A 75 7.50 4.15 -10.09
C THR A 75 8.39 3.51 -9.04
N ALA A 76 7.89 3.32 -7.81
CA ALA A 76 8.61 2.53 -6.81
C ALA A 76 8.72 1.08 -7.27
N PHE A 77 7.64 0.50 -7.81
CA PHE A 77 7.71 -0.85 -8.37
C PHE A 77 8.71 -0.90 -9.54
N GLN A 78 8.70 0.12 -10.39
CA GLN A 78 9.63 0.17 -11.53
C GLN A 78 11.08 0.20 -11.06
N TYR A 79 11.36 0.95 -9.98
CA TYR A 79 12.70 0.97 -9.39
C TYR A 79 13.10 -0.45 -8.96
N ILE A 80 12.22 -1.18 -8.29
CA ILE A 80 12.55 -2.53 -7.82
C ILE A 80 12.83 -3.45 -9.00
N ILE A 81 12.06 -3.31 -10.08
CA ILE A 81 12.28 -4.06 -11.32
C ILE A 81 13.66 -3.76 -11.90
N ASP A 82 13.96 -2.47 -12.08
CA ASP A 82 15.21 -2.01 -12.67
C ASP A 82 16.43 -2.38 -11.82
N ASN A 83 16.26 -2.27 -10.50
CA ASN A 83 17.32 -2.55 -9.53
C ASN A 83 17.51 -4.06 -9.31
N LYS A 84 16.57 -4.86 -9.78
CA LYS A 84 16.55 -6.31 -9.61
C LYS A 84 16.48 -6.72 -8.14
N GLY A 85 15.84 -5.91 -7.34
CA GLY A 85 15.60 -6.26 -5.95
C GLY A 85 15.38 -5.10 -5.02
N ILE A 86 14.99 -5.47 -3.81
CA ILE A 86 14.81 -4.54 -2.67
C ILE A 86 15.28 -5.27 -1.42
N ASP A 87 15.94 -4.54 -0.52
CA ASP A 87 16.45 -5.09 0.73
C ASP A 87 15.33 -5.28 1.75
N SER A 88 15.57 -6.14 2.73
CA SER A 88 14.65 -6.31 3.86
C SER A 88 14.68 -5.07 4.75
N ASP A 89 13.58 -4.86 5.47
CA ASP A 89 13.50 -3.78 6.45
C ASP A 89 14.56 -3.96 7.55
N ALA A 90 14.78 -5.20 7.97
CA ALA A 90 15.76 -5.51 9.01
C ALA A 90 17.18 -5.11 8.62
N SER A 91 17.55 -5.26 7.33
CA SER A 91 18.88 -4.93 6.85
C SER A 91 19.03 -3.45 6.48
N TYR A 92 17.89 -2.79 6.18
CA TYR A 92 17.89 -1.40 5.72
C TYR A 92 16.73 -0.68 6.43
N PRO A 93 16.91 -0.39 7.73
CA PRO A 93 15.81 0.07 8.57
C PRO A 93 15.35 1.49 8.27
N TYR A 94 14.09 1.75 8.59
CA TYR A 94 13.46 3.03 8.35
C TYR A 94 13.95 4.11 9.33
N LYS A 95 14.31 5.28 8.82
CA LYS A 95 14.85 6.39 9.61
C LYS A 95 13.99 7.66 9.54
N ALA A 96 12.93 7.68 8.75
CA ALA A 96 12.05 8.83 8.60
C ALA A 96 12.79 10.09 8.11
N MET A 97 13.78 9.91 7.24
CA MET A 97 14.55 11.00 6.64
C MET A 97 15.12 10.55 5.30
N ASP A 98 15.43 11.50 4.44
CA ASP A 98 16.12 11.21 3.19
C ASP A 98 17.59 10.91 3.49
N GLN A 99 18.09 9.84 2.89
CA GLN A 99 19.49 9.43 3.06
C GLN A 99 20.09 9.12 1.69
N LYS A 100 21.40 8.94 1.66
CA LYS A 100 22.08 8.45 0.48
C LYS A 100 21.65 6.99 0.24
N CYS A 101 21.50 6.58 -1.01
CA CYS A 101 21.14 5.22 -1.35
C CYS A 101 22.19 4.23 -0.84
N GLN A 102 21.75 3.24 -0.08
CA GLN A 102 22.62 2.24 0.54
C GLN A 102 22.19 0.82 0.18
N TYR A 103 21.51 0.66 -0.95
CA TYR A 103 21.08 -0.67 -1.38
C TYR A 103 22.28 -1.61 -1.49
N ASP A 104 22.11 -2.82 -0.96
CA ASP A 104 23.13 -3.85 -1.01
C ASP A 104 22.48 -5.17 -1.43
N SER A 105 22.86 -5.67 -2.60
CA SER A 105 22.25 -6.88 -3.16
C SER A 105 22.45 -8.11 -2.26
N LYS A 106 23.40 -8.06 -1.36
CA LYS A 106 23.62 -9.12 -0.36
C LYS A 106 22.42 -9.32 0.55
N TYR A 107 21.66 -8.24 0.79
CA TYR A 107 20.48 -8.25 1.67
C TYR A 107 19.17 -8.22 0.92
N ARG A 108 19.21 -8.45 -0.38
CA ARG A 108 17.99 -8.49 -1.20
C ARG A 108 17.01 -9.52 -0.65
N ALA A 109 15.80 -9.07 -0.35
CA ALA A 109 14.74 -9.91 0.21
C ALA A 109 13.64 -10.22 -0.80
N ALA A 110 13.50 -9.41 -1.84
CA ALA A 110 12.45 -9.61 -2.84
C ALA A 110 12.86 -9.01 -4.18
N THR A 111 12.20 -9.48 -5.23
CA THR A 111 12.28 -8.90 -6.57
C THR A 111 10.87 -8.53 -7.00
N CYS A 112 10.77 -7.82 -8.11
CA CYS A 112 9.49 -7.50 -8.72
C CYS A 112 9.65 -7.73 -10.22
N SER A 113 8.72 -8.48 -10.84
CA SER A 113 8.80 -8.79 -12.26
C SER A 113 8.05 -7.78 -13.11
N LYS A 114 6.90 -7.32 -12.61
CA LYS A 114 6.06 -6.34 -13.30
C LYS A 114 5.08 -5.74 -12.31
N TYR A 115 4.38 -4.70 -12.74
CA TYR A 115 3.25 -4.18 -11.98
C TYR A 115 2.10 -3.87 -12.94
N THR A 116 0.89 -3.83 -12.40
CA THR A 116 -0.32 -3.57 -13.17
C THR A 116 -1.03 -2.36 -12.58
N GLU A 117 -1.44 -1.43 -13.43
CA GLU A 117 -2.26 -0.29 -13.03
C GLU A 117 -3.71 -0.61 -13.39
N LEU A 118 -4.63 -0.36 -12.48
CA LEU A 118 -6.05 -0.61 -12.72
C LEU A 118 -6.72 0.64 -13.28
N PRO A 119 -7.84 0.47 -14.02
CA PRO A 119 -8.53 1.62 -14.59
C PRO A 119 -9.09 2.55 -13.53
N TYR A 120 -9.07 3.84 -13.85
CA TYR A 120 -9.51 4.91 -12.94
C TYR A 120 -10.96 4.73 -12.50
N GLY A 121 -11.17 4.78 -11.19
CA GLY A 121 -12.51 4.88 -10.62
C GLY A 121 -13.35 3.61 -10.63
N ARG A 122 -12.79 2.48 -11.06
CA ARG A 122 -13.54 1.22 -11.17
C ARG A 122 -13.39 0.40 -9.90
N GLU A 123 -14.33 0.59 -8.96
CA GLU A 123 -14.30 -0.18 -7.71
C GLU A 123 -14.59 -1.66 -7.94
N ASP A 124 -15.33 -2.02 -8.98
CA ASP A 124 -15.57 -3.41 -9.34
C ASP A 124 -14.28 -4.12 -9.76
N VAL A 125 -13.43 -3.42 -10.53
CA VAL A 125 -12.13 -3.96 -10.95
C VAL A 125 -11.16 -4.04 -9.76
N LEU A 126 -11.21 -3.04 -8.87
CA LEU A 126 -10.40 -3.08 -7.64
C LEU A 126 -10.79 -4.27 -6.77
N LYS A 127 -12.07 -4.52 -6.61
CA LYS A 127 -12.56 -5.67 -5.85
C LYS A 127 -12.03 -6.99 -6.41
N GLU A 128 -12.08 -7.14 -7.73
CA GLU A 128 -11.59 -8.33 -8.41
C GLU A 128 -10.09 -8.53 -8.17
N ALA A 129 -9.30 -7.45 -8.28
CA ALA A 129 -7.86 -7.52 -8.05
C ALA A 129 -7.54 -7.89 -6.60
N VAL A 130 -8.23 -7.29 -5.64
CA VAL A 130 -8.02 -7.60 -4.22
C VAL A 130 -8.39 -9.06 -3.94
N ALA A 131 -9.47 -9.55 -4.54
CA ALA A 131 -9.89 -10.94 -4.32
C ALA A 131 -8.95 -11.96 -4.96
N ASN A 132 -8.47 -11.69 -6.17
CA ASN A 132 -7.74 -12.67 -6.98
C ASN A 132 -6.23 -12.51 -6.99
N LYS A 133 -5.72 -11.30 -6.77
CA LYS A 133 -4.28 -11.04 -6.87
C LYS A 133 -3.61 -10.79 -5.52
N GLY A 134 -4.27 -10.08 -4.63
CA GLY A 134 -3.72 -9.74 -3.33
C GLY A 134 -3.93 -8.28 -2.99
N PRO A 135 -3.29 -7.79 -1.93
CA PRO A 135 -3.36 -6.38 -1.56
C PRO A 135 -2.93 -5.46 -2.70
N VAL A 136 -3.61 -4.33 -2.81
CA VAL A 136 -3.43 -3.37 -3.91
C VAL A 136 -3.04 -2.01 -3.32
N SER A 137 -2.00 -1.41 -3.89
CA SER A 137 -1.57 -0.05 -3.51
C SER A 137 -2.54 0.97 -4.11
N VAL A 138 -3.01 1.89 -3.29
CA VAL A 138 -3.94 2.93 -3.73
C VAL A 138 -3.55 4.27 -3.13
N GLY A 139 -4.02 5.35 -3.77
CA GLY A 139 -3.95 6.68 -3.19
C GLY A 139 -5.34 7.06 -2.68
N VAL A 140 -5.40 7.84 -1.62
CA VAL A 140 -6.65 8.38 -1.09
C VAL A 140 -6.48 9.85 -0.74
N ASP A 141 -7.63 10.55 -0.63
CA ASP A 141 -7.65 11.90 -0.08
C ASP A 141 -7.74 11.79 1.43
N ALA A 142 -6.64 12.05 2.11
CA ALA A 142 -6.53 11.94 3.56
C ALA A 142 -6.36 13.30 4.24
N ARG A 143 -6.72 14.40 3.57
CA ARG A 143 -6.46 15.75 4.08
C ARG A 143 -7.46 16.26 5.11
N HIS A 144 -8.50 15.50 5.40
CA HIS A 144 -9.56 15.96 6.28
C HIS A 144 -9.27 15.62 7.75
N PRO A 145 -9.63 16.51 8.70
CA PRO A 145 -9.48 16.19 10.12
C PRO A 145 -10.16 14.88 10.51
N SER A 146 -11.29 14.56 9.88
CA SER A 146 -12.01 13.31 10.16
C SER A 146 -11.15 12.07 9.88
N PHE A 147 -10.23 12.15 8.91
CA PHE A 147 -9.34 11.04 8.62
C PHE A 147 -8.32 10.85 9.75
N PHE A 148 -7.71 11.94 10.19
CA PHE A 148 -6.74 11.88 11.30
C PHE A 148 -7.38 11.41 12.60
N LEU A 149 -8.65 11.74 12.81
CA LEU A 149 -9.38 11.44 14.04
C LEU A 149 -10.19 10.16 13.96
N TYR A 150 -10.11 9.45 12.84
CA TYR A 150 -10.84 8.19 12.65
C TYR A 150 -10.48 7.20 13.75
N ARG A 151 -11.50 6.55 14.34
CA ARG A 151 -11.32 5.56 15.38
C ARG A 151 -11.82 4.18 15.01
N SER A 152 -13.04 4.10 14.44
CA SER A 152 -13.65 2.82 14.13
C SER A 152 -14.82 3.00 13.18
N GLY A 153 -15.33 1.88 12.68
CA GLY A 153 -16.47 1.85 11.77
C GLY A 153 -16.08 2.11 10.33
N VAL A 154 -17.07 2.44 9.50
CA VAL A 154 -16.83 2.72 8.09
C VAL A 154 -16.70 4.23 7.88
N TYR A 155 -15.52 4.64 7.44
CA TYR A 155 -15.20 6.05 7.22
C TYR A 155 -15.93 6.58 5.98
N TYR A 156 -16.74 7.61 6.19
CA TYR A 156 -17.39 8.34 5.10
C TYR A 156 -17.32 9.82 5.40
N GLU A 157 -16.67 10.57 4.50
CA GLU A 157 -16.47 12.02 4.68
C GLU A 157 -17.09 12.75 3.49
N PRO A 158 -18.23 13.44 3.65
CA PRO A 158 -18.88 14.12 2.54
C PRO A 158 -18.01 15.14 1.79
N SER A 159 -17.01 15.72 2.47
CA SER A 159 -16.10 16.69 1.86
C SER A 159 -14.93 16.03 1.11
N CYS A 160 -14.83 14.70 1.13
CA CYS A 160 -13.72 14.00 0.49
C CYS A 160 -13.76 14.20 -1.02
N THR A 161 -12.58 14.36 -1.62
CA THR A 161 -12.45 14.53 -3.07
C THR A 161 -11.79 13.29 -3.67
N GLN A 162 -11.67 13.27 -5.00
CA GLN A 162 -10.95 12.21 -5.69
C GLN A 162 -9.49 12.59 -5.97
N ASN A 163 -9.05 13.73 -5.44
CA ASN A 163 -7.66 14.19 -5.54
C ASN A 163 -6.85 13.53 -4.44
N VAL A 164 -6.10 12.49 -4.80
CA VAL A 164 -5.38 11.69 -3.83
C VAL A 164 -4.08 12.37 -3.39
N ASN A 165 -3.71 12.16 -2.12
CA ASN A 165 -2.54 12.81 -1.52
C ASN A 165 -1.80 11.91 -0.52
N HIS A 166 -2.26 10.66 -0.37
CA HIS A 166 -1.69 9.73 0.63
C HIS A 166 -1.74 8.32 0.10
N GLY A 167 -0.62 7.62 0.14
CA GLY A 167 -0.54 6.23 -0.30
C GLY A 167 -0.90 5.28 0.83
N VAL A 168 -1.76 4.31 0.55
CA VAL A 168 -2.17 3.29 1.50
C VAL A 168 -2.30 1.94 0.78
N LEU A 169 -2.65 0.90 1.52
CA LEU A 169 -2.75 -0.45 0.97
C LEU A 169 -4.12 -1.06 1.27
N VAL A 170 -4.84 -1.43 0.23
CA VAL A 170 -6.10 -2.15 0.39
C VAL A 170 -5.76 -3.63 0.59
N VAL A 171 -6.07 -4.15 1.77
CA VAL A 171 -5.78 -5.55 2.13
C VAL A 171 -7.04 -6.42 2.18
N GLY A 172 -8.19 -5.83 1.89
CA GLY A 172 -9.43 -6.59 1.89
C GLY A 172 -10.64 -5.70 1.67
N TYR A 173 -11.81 -6.29 1.80
CA TYR A 173 -13.09 -5.59 1.70
C TYR A 173 -14.16 -6.42 2.41
N GLY A 174 -15.28 -5.79 2.69
CA GLY A 174 -16.40 -6.47 3.32
C GLY A 174 -17.55 -5.51 3.54
N ASP A 175 -18.45 -5.88 4.47
CA ASP A 175 -19.50 -4.97 4.89
C ASP A 175 -19.68 -5.05 6.40
N LEU A 176 -20.06 -3.93 7.00
CA LEU A 176 -20.35 -3.82 8.41
C LEU A 176 -21.79 -3.33 8.55
N ASN A 177 -22.68 -4.23 8.94
CA ASN A 177 -24.10 -3.93 9.10
C ASN A 177 -24.70 -3.24 7.86
N GLY A 178 -24.38 -3.78 6.68
CA GLY A 178 -24.87 -3.26 5.41
C GLY A 178 -24.06 -2.12 4.82
N LYS A 179 -23.02 -1.67 5.50
CA LYS A 179 -22.13 -0.61 4.99
C LYS A 179 -20.88 -1.26 4.40
N GLU A 180 -20.78 -1.22 3.08
CA GLU A 180 -19.64 -1.81 2.38
C GLU A 180 -18.38 -0.98 2.60
N TYR A 181 -17.25 -1.65 2.75
CA TYR A 181 -15.99 -0.97 3.00
C TYR A 181 -14.80 -1.63 2.31
N TRP A 182 -13.73 -0.85 2.17
CA TRP A 182 -12.39 -1.32 1.84
C TRP A 182 -11.60 -1.39 3.14
N LEU A 183 -10.89 -2.50 3.36
CA LEU A 183 -10.03 -2.64 4.52
C LEU A 183 -8.65 -2.11 4.15
N VAL A 184 -8.21 -1.04 4.80
CA VAL A 184 -7.03 -0.28 4.40
C VAL A 184 -5.98 -0.26 5.49
N LYS A 185 -4.75 -0.65 5.14
CA LYS A 185 -3.59 -0.55 6.02
C LYS A 185 -2.96 0.81 5.84
N ASN A 186 -2.83 1.56 6.94
CA ASN A 186 -2.16 2.86 6.93
C ASN A 186 -0.73 2.69 7.48
N SER A 187 0.06 3.76 7.41
CA SER A 187 1.44 3.78 7.90
C SER A 187 1.63 4.84 9.00
N TRP A 188 0.61 4.99 9.85
CA TRP A 188 0.63 5.96 10.95
C TRP A 188 0.69 5.28 12.31
N GLY A 189 1.17 4.03 12.36
CA GLY A 189 1.31 3.29 13.61
C GLY A 189 0.01 2.65 14.08
N HIS A 190 0.12 1.86 15.13
CA HIS A 190 -1.01 1.10 15.69
C HIS A 190 -2.07 2.00 16.36
N ASN A 191 -1.68 3.21 16.76
CA ASN A 191 -2.61 4.11 17.47
C ASN A 191 -3.58 4.81 16.53
N PHE A 192 -3.37 4.75 15.23
CA PHE A 192 -4.30 5.28 14.25
C PHE A 192 -5.46 4.28 14.07
N GLY A 193 -6.69 4.80 14.06
CA GLY A 193 -7.87 4.02 13.68
C GLY A 193 -8.03 2.70 14.43
N GLU A 194 -8.30 1.65 13.68
CA GLU A 194 -8.51 0.29 14.22
C GLU A 194 -7.17 -0.46 14.16
N GLU A 195 -6.33 -0.23 15.16
CA GLU A 195 -4.99 -0.83 15.27
C GLU A 195 -4.13 -0.59 14.03
N GLY A 196 -4.23 0.64 13.50
CA GLY A 196 -3.45 1.06 12.34
C GLY A 196 -4.18 0.94 11.01
N TYR A 197 -5.40 0.39 11.03
CA TYR A 197 -6.24 0.21 9.84
C TYR A 197 -7.42 1.17 9.84
N ILE A 198 -7.93 1.43 8.64
CA ILE A 198 -9.16 2.20 8.45
C ILE A 198 -10.05 1.46 7.47
N ARG A 199 -11.35 1.38 7.78
CA ARG A 199 -12.33 0.83 6.85
C ARG A 199 -12.99 2.01 6.16
N MET A 200 -12.77 2.12 4.85
CA MET A 200 -13.25 3.24 4.05
C MET A 200 -14.45 2.83 3.21
N ALA A 201 -15.40 3.73 3.07
CA ALA A 201 -16.63 3.46 2.31
C ALA A 201 -16.32 2.92 0.92
N ARG A 202 -17.00 1.83 0.55
CA ARG A 202 -16.86 1.15 -0.73
C ARG A 202 -18.16 1.27 -1.52
N ASN A 203 -18.05 1.42 -2.83
CA ASN A 203 -19.19 1.57 -3.74
C ASN A 203 -20.01 2.84 -3.44
N LYS A 204 -19.30 3.90 -3.07
CA LYS A 204 -19.88 5.23 -2.81
C LYS A 204 -19.26 6.25 -3.77
N GLY A 205 -19.19 5.90 -5.05
CA GLY A 205 -18.71 6.83 -6.06
C GLY A 205 -17.22 7.12 -6.01
N ASN A 206 -16.41 6.10 -5.79
CA ASN A 206 -14.95 6.25 -5.68
C ASN A 206 -14.61 7.21 -4.54
N HIS A 207 -15.15 6.91 -3.38
CA HIS A 207 -15.03 7.78 -2.20
C HIS A 207 -13.57 8.02 -1.81
N CYS A 208 -13.19 9.28 -1.63
CA CYS A 208 -11.83 9.72 -1.33
C CYS A 208 -10.80 9.32 -2.39
N GLY A 209 -11.24 8.95 -3.59
CA GLY A 209 -10.37 8.60 -4.70
C GLY A 209 -9.70 7.24 -4.56
N ILE A 210 -10.22 6.35 -3.73
CA ILE A 210 -9.57 5.07 -3.42
C ILE A 210 -9.35 4.20 -4.66
N ALA A 211 -10.21 4.30 -5.66
CA ALA A 211 -10.06 3.56 -6.91
C ALA A 211 -9.51 4.41 -8.05
N SER A 212 -8.97 5.59 -7.75
CA SER A 212 -8.44 6.48 -8.79
C SER A 212 -7.17 5.92 -9.42
N PHE A 213 -6.20 5.49 -8.63
CA PHE A 213 -4.89 5.03 -9.13
C PHE A 213 -4.42 3.77 -8.40
N PRO A 214 -5.17 2.65 -8.52
CA PRO A 214 -4.72 1.42 -7.89
C PRO A 214 -3.66 0.73 -8.73
N SER A 215 -2.72 0.07 -8.06
CA SER A 215 -1.70 -0.73 -8.74
C SER A 215 -1.23 -1.86 -7.83
N TYR A 216 -0.72 -2.92 -8.44
CA TYR A 216 -0.15 -4.01 -7.69
C TYR A 216 1.04 -4.62 -8.42
N PRO A 217 2.05 -5.10 -7.67
CA PRO A 217 3.21 -5.74 -8.27
C PRO A 217 3.00 -7.24 -8.39
N GLU A 218 3.81 -7.89 -9.21
CA GLU A 218 3.83 -9.34 -9.30
C GLU A 218 5.27 -9.84 -9.31
N ILE A 219 5.49 -10.97 -8.63
CA ILE A 219 6.74 -11.70 -8.67
C ILE A 219 6.47 -12.95 -9.49
N LEU A 220 6.95 -12.97 -10.72
CA LEU A 220 6.80 -14.11 -11.60
C LEU A 220 7.95 -15.07 -11.37
N GLN A 221 8.00 -16.08 -12.19
CA GLN A 221 9.03 -17.09 -12.09
C GLN A 221 10.42 -16.47 -12.10
N GLY A 222 11.23 -16.72 -11.10
CA GLY A 222 12.54 -16.12 -11.08
C GLY A 222 13.55 -16.82 -10.26
#